data_55d50fcef450de362ef525c67eea745d
#
_entry.id   55d50fcef450de362ef525c67eea745d
#
_cell.length_a   1.000
_cell.length_b   1.000
_cell.length_c   1.000
_cell.angle_alpha   90.00
_cell.angle_beta   90.00
_cell.angle_gamma   90.00
#
_symmetry.space_group_name_H-M   'P 1'
#
loop_
_entity.id
_entity.type
_entity.pdbx_description
1 polymer ?
#
loop_
_entity_poly.entity_id
_entity_poly.type
_entity_poly.pdbx_seq_one_letter_code
_entity_poly.pdbx_strand_id
1 'polypeptide(L)' 'MMLLSLLQAAAAGAGLAKFGAGIGEGIAAIGAGLGIGRIGGNAMEAIAR' A
#
# COMPACT_ATOMS: atom_id res chain seq x y z
N MET A 1 -10.54 -7.04 34.89
CA MET A 1 -9.22 -6.97 34.26
C MET A 1 -9.17 -7.72 32.96
N MET A 2 -9.96 -8.78 32.80
CA MET A 2 -10.03 -9.49 31.51
C MET A 2 -10.56 -8.60 30.38
N LEU A 3 -11.58 -7.80 30.65
CA LEU A 3 -12.12 -6.88 29.65
C LEU A 3 -11.07 -5.86 29.19
N LEU A 4 -10.31 -5.30 30.13
CA LEU A 4 -9.24 -4.36 29.80
C LEU A 4 -8.18 -5.01 28.92
N SER A 5 -7.79 -6.25 29.24
CA SER A 5 -6.81 -6.99 28.45
C SER A 5 -7.30 -7.25 27.04
N LEU A 6 -8.57 -7.58 26.86
CA LEU A 6 -9.17 -7.78 25.55
C LEU A 6 -9.21 -6.49 24.74
N LEU A 7 -9.54 -5.37 25.38
CA LEU A 7 -9.56 -4.07 24.72
C LEU A 7 -8.15 -3.65 24.25
N GLN A 8 -7.14 -3.91 25.09
CA GLN A 8 -5.76 -3.60 24.73
C GLN A 8 -5.27 -4.46 23.57
N ALA A 9 -5.62 -5.75 23.56
CA ALA A 9 -5.28 -6.65 22.47
C ALA A 9 -5.94 -6.21 21.17
N ALA A 10 -7.21 -5.81 21.22
CA ALA A 10 -7.93 -5.32 20.05
C ALA A 10 -7.29 -4.02 19.51
N ALA A 11 -6.90 -3.12 20.40
CA ALA A 11 -6.25 -1.87 20.01
C ALA A 11 -4.91 -2.13 19.34
N ALA A 12 -4.11 -3.07 19.86
CA ALA A 12 -2.83 -3.44 19.27
C ALA A 12 -3.03 -4.06 17.89
N GLY A 13 -4.05 -4.91 17.72
CA GLY A 13 -4.37 -5.51 16.42
C GLY A 13 -4.81 -4.48 15.41
N ALA A 14 -5.63 -3.50 15.83
CA ALA A 14 -6.07 -2.42 14.95
C ALA A 14 -4.89 -1.54 14.50
N GLY A 15 -3.95 -1.25 15.39
CA GLY A 15 -2.74 -0.50 15.05
C GLY A 15 -1.88 -1.22 14.02
N LEU A 16 -1.69 -2.53 14.21
CA LEU A 16 -0.93 -3.35 13.27
C LEU A 16 -1.61 -3.42 11.91
N ALA A 17 -2.94 -3.53 11.89
CA ALA A 17 -3.70 -3.55 10.66
C ALA A 17 -3.56 -2.24 9.89
N LYS A 18 -3.61 -1.10 10.57
CA LYS A 18 -3.40 0.22 9.95
C LYS A 18 -2.00 0.37 9.39
N PHE A 19 -1.01 -0.10 10.14
CA PHE A 19 0.39 -0.09 9.69
C PHE A 19 0.55 -0.91 8.40
N GLY A 20 -0.02 -2.12 8.39
CA GLY A 20 0.03 -2.99 7.20
C GLY A 20 -0.71 -2.40 6.02
N ALA A 21 -1.87 -1.78 6.25
CA ALA A 21 -2.64 -1.11 5.20
C ALA A 21 -1.85 0.05 4.60
N GLY A 22 -1.21 0.87 5.43
CA GLY A 22 -0.40 1.99 4.96
C GLY A 22 0.78 1.54 4.11
N ILE A 23 1.50 0.51 4.55
CA ILE A 23 2.61 -0.06 3.78
C ILE A 23 2.09 -0.66 2.48
N GLY A 24 1.00 -1.42 2.54
CA GLY A 24 0.40 -2.04 1.36
C GLY A 24 -0.03 -1.03 0.32
N GLU A 25 -0.69 0.05 0.74
CA GLU A 25 -1.11 1.12 -0.15
C GLU A 25 0.11 1.82 -0.78
N GLY A 26 1.15 2.07 0.00
CA GLY A 26 2.38 2.67 -0.50
C GLY A 26 3.05 1.80 -1.56
N ILE A 27 3.16 0.51 -1.32
CA ILE A 27 3.74 -0.43 -2.28
C ILE A 27 2.88 -0.51 -3.53
N ALA A 28 1.55 -0.53 -3.37
CA ALA A 28 0.63 -0.54 -4.51
C ALA A 28 0.78 0.73 -5.35
N ALA A 29 0.94 1.89 -4.72
CA ALA A 29 1.13 3.16 -5.42
C ALA A 29 2.45 3.16 -6.22
N ILE A 30 3.52 2.63 -5.63
CA ILE A 30 4.81 2.50 -6.33
C ILE A 30 4.64 1.58 -7.53
N GLY A 31 3.99 0.42 -7.36
CA GLY A 31 3.76 -0.53 -8.44
C GLY A 31 2.93 0.05 -9.56
N ALA A 32 1.85 0.76 -9.23
CA ALA A 32 1.00 1.43 -10.22
C ALA A 32 1.78 2.51 -10.97
N GLY A 33 2.56 3.33 -10.26
CA GLY A 33 3.37 4.37 -10.86
C GLY A 33 4.41 3.83 -11.84
N LEU A 34 5.12 2.78 -11.43
CA LEU A 34 6.10 2.12 -12.31
C LEU A 34 5.43 1.50 -13.52
N GLY A 35 4.29 0.84 -13.34
CA GLY A 35 3.56 0.22 -14.45
C GLY A 35 3.07 1.24 -15.45
N ILE A 36 2.43 2.31 -14.99
CA ILE A 36 1.92 3.38 -15.85
C ILE A 36 3.08 4.08 -16.53
N GLY A 37 4.18 4.33 -15.81
CA GLY A 37 5.37 4.95 -16.37
C GLY A 37 5.98 4.15 -17.52
N ARG A 38 6.04 2.83 -17.39
CA ARG A 38 6.56 1.97 -18.45
C ARG A 38 5.65 1.95 -19.66
N ILE A 39 4.34 1.90 -19.44
CA ILE A 39 3.38 1.98 -20.55
C ILE A 39 3.53 3.30 -21.28
N GLY A 40 3.61 4.42 -20.58
CA GLY A 40 3.79 5.73 -21.16
C GLY A 40 5.12 5.87 -21.90
N GLY A 41 6.21 5.35 -21.32
CA GLY A 41 7.53 5.36 -21.94
C GLY A 41 7.55 4.59 -23.24
N ASN A 42 6.96 3.41 -23.26
CA ASN A 42 6.88 2.59 -24.46
C ASN A 42 6.02 3.26 -25.53
N ALA A 43 4.93 3.93 -25.14
CA ALA A 43 4.09 4.67 -26.06
C ALA A 43 4.87 5.83 -26.69
N MET A 44 5.66 6.55 -25.91
CA MET A 44 6.48 7.65 -26.42
C MET A 44 7.53 7.16 -27.40
N GLU A 45 8.16 6.03 -27.13
CA GLU A 45 9.10 5.42 -28.08
C GLU A 45 8.42 5.07 -29.40
N ALA A 46 7.22 4.51 -29.34
CA ALA A 46 6.46 4.17 -30.53
C ALA A 46 6.11 5.42 -31.35
N ILE A 47 5.75 6.51 -30.68
CA ILE A 47 5.44 7.78 -31.35
C ILE A 47 6.69 8.40 -31.98
N ALA A 48 7.83 8.28 -31.29
CA ALA A 48 9.09 8.85 -31.79
C ALA A 48 9.62 8.20 -33.06
N ARG A 49 9.17 6.97 -33.32
CA ARG A 49 9.56 6.25 -34.53
C ARG A 49 8.75 6.73 -35.74
#